data_b6adda4011d16e99d19941ac6d09cf0a
#
_entry.id   b6adda4011d16e99d19941ac6d09cf0a
#
_cell.length_a   1.000
_cell.length_b   1.000
_cell.length_c   1.000
_cell.angle_alpha   90.00
_cell.angle_beta   90.00
_cell.angle_gamma   90.00
#
_symmetry.space_group_name_H-M   'P 1'
#
loop_
_entity.id
_entity.type
_entity.pdbx_description
1 polymer ?
#
loop_
_entity_poly.entity_id
_entity_poly.type
_entity_poly.pdbx_seq_one_letter_code
_entity_poly.pdbx_strand_id
1 'polypeptide(L)'
;DIENLAFRFIDELNKKDVNILKNRYNLSEDSYEETIFLMDEIGRNRGAILKKNEIDYFKVANLVFDDFRKVKLGRITLETVEDIEKFEEDNGN
;
A
#
# COMPACT_ATOMS: atom_id res chain seq x y z
N ASP A 1 3.70 -3.13 13.76
CA ASP A 1 3.48 -4.17 12.75
C ASP A 1 3.40 -3.55 11.38
N ILE A 2 4.35 -3.92 10.52
CA ILE A 2 4.48 -3.31 9.19
C ILE A 2 3.26 -3.60 8.29
N GLU A 3 2.62 -4.74 8.47
CA GLU A 3 1.45 -5.09 7.66
C GLU A 3 0.27 -4.19 7.98
N ASN A 4 0.02 -3.95 9.26
CA ASN A 4 -1.05 -3.04 9.68
C ASN A 4 -0.73 -1.61 9.29
N LEU A 5 0.54 -1.22 9.38
CA LEU A 5 0.97 0.10 8.97
C LEU A 5 0.71 0.30 7.47
N ALA A 6 1.08 -0.70 6.67
CA ALA A 6 0.86 -0.64 5.22
C ALA A 6 -0.63 -0.61 4.88
N PHE A 7 -1.45 -1.38 5.59
CA PHE A 7 -2.90 -1.37 5.39
C PHE A 7 -3.46 0.05 5.57
N ARG A 8 -3.08 0.70 6.67
CA ARG A 8 -3.52 2.07 6.95
C ARG A 8 -3.01 3.07 5.92
N PHE A 9 -1.75 2.93 5.52
CA PHE A 9 -1.14 3.79 4.52
C PHE A 9 -1.85 3.65 3.16
N ILE A 10 -2.06 2.41 2.73
CA ILE A 10 -2.72 2.12 1.45
C ILE A 10 -4.16 2.63 1.47
N ASP A 11 -4.88 2.40 2.56
CA ASP A 11 -6.26 2.88 2.71
C ASP A 11 -6.33 4.39 2.59
N GLU A 12 -5.49 5.11 3.33
CA GLU A 12 -5.48 6.57 3.31
C GLU A 12 -5.05 7.12 1.95
N LEU A 13 -4.04 6.52 1.35
CA LEU A 13 -3.55 6.95 0.04
C LEU A 13 -4.62 6.77 -1.03
N ASN A 14 -5.31 5.64 -1.01
CA ASN A 14 -6.34 5.34 -1.99
C ASN A 14 -7.55 6.25 -1.83
N LYS A 15 -7.87 6.68 -0.61
CA LYS A 15 -8.94 7.63 -0.37
C LYS A 15 -8.62 9.01 -0.93
N LYS A 16 -7.35 9.39 -0.94
CA LYS A 16 -6.93 10.69 -1.47
C LYS A 16 -6.95 10.72 -2.99
N ASP A 17 -6.45 9.67 -3.62
CA ASP A 17 -6.40 9.57 -5.08
C ASP A 17 -6.31 8.11 -5.50
N VAL A 18 -7.39 7.58 -6.06
CA VAL A 18 -7.46 6.18 -6.47
C VAL A 18 -6.46 5.85 -7.58
N ASN A 19 -6.02 6.86 -8.32
CA ASN A 19 -5.12 6.61 -9.46
C ASN A 19 -3.70 6.29 -9.06
N ILE A 20 -3.25 6.68 -7.86
CA ILE A 20 -1.88 6.46 -7.43
C ILE A 20 -1.56 4.97 -7.41
N LEU A 21 -2.30 4.20 -6.63
CA LEU A 21 -2.08 2.76 -6.52
C LEU A 21 -2.54 2.03 -7.77
N LYS A 22 -3.65 2.46 -8.35
CA LYS A 22 -4.18 1.82 -9.56
C LYS A 22 -3.16 1.86 -10.69
N ASN A 23 -2.56 2.99 -10.93
CA ASN A 23 -1.59 3.14 -12.02
C ASN A 23 -0.29 2.40 -11.73
N ARG A 24 0.19 2.47 -10.49
CA ARG A 24 1.46 1.81 -10.14
C ARG A 24 1.35 0.29 -10.19
N TYR A 25 0.25 -0.27 -9.70
CA TYR A 25 0.12 -1.72 -9.52
C TYR A 25 -0.85 -2.37 -10.51
N ASN A 26 -1.32 -1.62 -11.51
CA ASN A 26 -2.24 -2.13 -12.53
C ASN A 26 -3.51 -2.74 -11.92
N LEU A 27 -4.11 -2.01 -10.97
CA LEU A 27 -5.30 -2.49 -10.31
C LEU A 27 -6.48 -2.46 -11.29
N SER A 28 -7.38 -3.44 -11.17
CA SER A 28 -8.50 -3.60 -12.09
C SER A 28 -9.71 -2.74 -11.72
N GLU A 29 -9.75 -2.22 -10.47
CA GLU A 29 -10.90 -1.49 -9.97
C GLU A 29 -10.52 -0.08 -9.55
N ASP A 30 -11.50 0.84 -9.63
CA ASP A 30 -11.36 2.19 -9.09
C ASP A 30 -11.68 2.20 -7.59
N SER A 31 -12.52 1.27 -7.14
CA SER A 31 -12.87 1.17 -5.73
C SER A 31 -12.94 -0.29 -5.32
N TYR A 32 -12.67 -0.53 -4.04
CA TYR A 32 -12.71 -1.86 -3.44
C TYR A 32 -13.64 -1.82 -2.24
N GLU A 33 -14.38 -2.90 -2.06
CA GLU A 33 -15.29 -3.02 -0.93
C GLU A 33 -14.52 -2.90 0.39
N GLU A 34 -13.33 -3.51 0.44
CA GLU A 34 -12.44 -3.41 1.58
C GLU A 34 -11.00 -3.27 1.11
N THR A 35 -10.21 -2.54 1.89
CA THR A 35 -8.80 -2.30 1.55
C THR A 35 -8.00 -3.58 1.42
N ILE A 36 -8.37 -4.63 2.15
CA ILE A 36 -7.65 -5.90 2.04
C ILE A 36 -7.75 -6.48 0.63
N PHE A 37 -8.85 -6.29 -0.08
CA PHE A 37 -8.99 -6.77 -1.45
C PHE A 37 -8.06 -6.02 -2.40
N LEU A 38 -7.86 -4.74 -2.14
CA LEU A 38 -6.89 -3.95 -2.90
C LEU A 38 -5.47 -4.48 -2.68
N MET A 39 -5.11 -4.76 -1.42
CA MET A 39 -3.80 -5.34 -1.10
C MET A 39 -3.63 -6.72 -1.74
N ASP A 40 -4.68 -7.50 -1.78
CA ASP A 40 -4.66 -8.81 -2.44
C ASP A 40 -4.28 -8.67 -3.91
N GLU A 41 -4.87 -7.70 -4.59
CA GLU A 41 -4.57 -7.50 -6.01
C GLU A 41 -3.14 -7.00 -6.21
N ILE A 42 -2.66 -6.10 -5.37
CA ILE A 42 -1.25 -5.69 -5.41
C ILE A 42 -0.35 -6.92 -5.29
N GLY A 43 -0.65 -7.78 -4.33
CA GLY A 43 0.13 -9.00 -4.10
C GLY A 43 0.13 -9.92 -5.31
N ARG A 44 -1.03 -10.18 -5.88
CA ARG A 44 -1.14 -11.01 -7.07
C ARG A 44 -0.37 -10.42 -8.25
N ASN A 45 -0.54 -9.12 -8.48
CA ASN A 45 0.08 -8.47 -9.63
C ASN A 45 1.60 -8.37 -9.52
N ARG A 46 2.14 -8.35 -8.30
CA ARG A 46 3.58 -8.26 -8.06
C ARG A 46 4.21 -9.57 -7.62
N GLY A 47 3.43 -10.65 -7.60
CA GLY A 47 3.97 -11.95 -7.27
C GLY A 47 4.30 -12.12 -5.79
N ALA A 48 3.64 -11.37 -4.92
CA ALA A 48 3.80 -11.52 -3.46
C ALA A 48 2.86 -12.64 -2.99
N ILE A 49 3.21 -13.86 -3.33
CA ILE A 49 2.36 -15.03 -3.14
C ILE A 49 3.11 -16.06 -2.29
N LEU A 50 2.44 -16.56 -1.28
CA LEU A 50 2.91 -17.68 -0.47
C LEU A 50 2.40 -18.99 -1.05
N LYS A 51 2.70 -20.11 -0.40
CA LYS A 51 2.17 -21.41 -0.77
C LYS A 51 0.65 -21.38 -0.72
N LYS A 52 0.00 -22.19 -1.54
CA LYS A 52 -1.46 -22.29 -1.63
C LYS A 52 -2.13 -20.99 -2.10
N ASN A 53 -1.39 -20.19 -2.85
CA ASN A 53 -1.90 -18.93 -3.42
C ASN A 53 -2.35 -17.89 -2.39
N GLU A 54 -1.86 -17.98 -1.16
CA GLU A 54 -2.11 -16.96 -0.16
C GLU A 54 -1.25 -15.74 -0.44
N ILE A 55 -1.79 -14.56 -0.13
CA ILE A 55 -1.06 -13.32 -0.34
C ILE A 55 -0.02 -13.12 0.76
N ASP A 56 1.19 -12.79 0.36
CA ASP A 56 2.26 -12.44 1.30
C ASP A 56 2.15 -10.96 1.66
N TYR A 57 1.37 -10.66 2.68
CA TYR A 57 1.12 -9.28 3.09
C TYR A 57 2.37 -8.57 3.61
N PHE A 58 3.30 -9.31 4.17
CA PHE A 58 4.57 -8.73 4.61
C PHE A 58 5.34 -8.22 3.39
N LYS A 59 5.37 -9.01 2.34
CA LYS A 59 6.03 -8.62 1.09
C LYS A 59 5.32 -7.45 0.43
N VAL A 60 3.98 -7.43 0.45
CA VAL A 60 3.19 -6.30 -0.09
C VAL A 60 3.55 -5.03 0.69
N ALA A 61 3.59 -5.11 2.01
CA ALA A 61 3.92 -3.96 2.85
C ALA A 61 5.29 -3.38 2.50
N ASN A 62 6.29 -4.23 2.44
CA ASN A 62 7.65 -3.79 2.12
C ASN A 62 7.75 -3.22 0.71
N LEU A 63 7.08 -3.83 -0.24
CA LEU A 63 7.04 -3.37 -1.63
C LEU A 63 6.45 -1.97 -1.73
N VAL A 64 5.31 -1.75 -1.08
CA VAL A 64 4.63 -0.45 -1.16
C VAL A 64 5.45 0.64 -0.49
N PHE A 65 6.00 0.38 0.69
CA PHE A 65 6.83 1.37 1.37
C PHE A 65 8.13 1.65 0.61
N ASP A 66 8.72 0.62 0.00
CA ASP A 66 9.90 0.81 -0.82
C ASP A 66 9.59 1.71 -2.01
N ASP A 67 8.47 1.45 -2.71
CA ASP A 67 8.03 2.28 -3.82
C ASP A 67 7.76 3.72 -3.37
N PHE A 68 7.19 3.90 -2.18
CA PHE A 68 6.98 5.23 -1.63
C PHE A 68 8.32 5.96 -1.42
N ARG A 69 9.29 5.31 -0.80
CA ARG A 69 10.61 5.91 -0.55
C ARG A 69 11.32 6.27 -1.84
N LYS A 70 11.12 5.50 -2.90
CA LYS A 70 11.74 5.74 -4.21
C LYS A 70 10.92 6.66 -5.10
N VAL A 71 9.87 7.26 -4.56
CA VAL A 71 8.95 8.16 -5.26
C VAL A 71 8.27 7.49 -6.46
N LYS A 72 8.14 6.16 -6.43
CA LYS A 72 7.45 5.42 -7.50
C LYS A 72 5.94 5.60 -7.46
N LEU A 73 5.41 6.09 -6.36
CA LEU A 73 4.00 6.42 -6.20
C LEU A 73 3.70 7.88 -6.55
N GLY A 74 4.71 8.60 -7.07
CA GLY A 74 4.60 10.02 -7.34
C GLY A 74 4.81 10.85 -6.08
N ARG A 75 4.66 12.15 -6.21
CA ARG A 75 4.80 13.05 -5.07
C ARG A 75 3.59 12.96 -4.17
N ILE A 76 3.87 12.73 -2.91
CA ILE A 76 2.86 12.71 -1.86
C ILE A 76 2.85 14.09 -1.20
N THR A 77 1.65 14.64 -0.96
CA THR A 77 1.49 15.97 -0.39
C THR A 77 2.00 16.03 1.04
N LEU A 78 2.22 17.26 1.56
CA LEU A 78 2.67 17.46 2.93
C LEU A 78 1.75 16.83 3.96
N GLU A 79 0.45 16.90 3.73
CA GLU A 79 -0.53 16.27 4.63
C GLU A 79 -0.31 14.78 4.70
N THR A 80 -0.06 14.17 3.56
CA THR A 80 0.22 12.74 3.49
C THR A 80 1.55 12.42 4.16
N VAL A 81 2.55 13.30 4.00
CA VAL A 81 3.85 13.13 4.67
C VAL A 81 3.69 13.12 6.18
N GLU A 82 2.91 14.04 6.72
CA GLU A 82 2.62 14.06 8.17
C GLU A 82 1.96 12.76 8.62
N ASP A 83 1.00 12.27 7.87
CA ASP A 83 0.33 11.01 8.17
C ASP A 83 1.32 9.86 8.19
N ILE A 84 2.25 9.85 7.24
CA ILE A 84 3.26 8.80 7.14
C ILE A 84 4.24 8.86 8.30
N GLU A 85 4.67 10.06 8.69
CA GLU A 85 5.52 10.24 9.85
C GLU A 85 4.83 9.70 11.10
N LYS A 86 3.54 9.97 11.24
CA LYS A 86 2.75 9.45 12.33
C LYS A 86 2.69 7.92 12.30
N PHE A 87 2.51 7.33 11.13
CA PHE A 87 2.53 5.88 10.99
C PHE A 87 3.87 5.29 11.41
N GLU A 88 4.96 5.93 11.04
CA GLU A 88 6.30 5.48 11.41
C GLU A 88 6.50 5.55 12.92
N GLU A 89 6.04 6.62 13.56
CA GLU A 89 6.09 6.76 15.02
C GLU A 89 5.28 5.65 15.69
N ASP A 90 4.05 5.41 15.22
CA ASP A 90 3.18 4.38 15.75
C ASP A 90 3.81 2.99 15.64
N ASN A 91 4.73 2.83 14.67
CA ASN A 91 5.40 1.56 14.43
C ASN A 91 6.70 1.41 15.22
N GLY A 92 6.98 2.31 16.14
CA GLY A 92 8.10 2.19 17.05
C GLY A 92 9.45 2.64 16.50
N ASN A 93 9.42 3.49 15.51
CA ASN A 93 10.68 4.03 14.97
C ASN A 93 11.11 5.30 15.67
#